data_110b7f9eeb2d611427d52ed86b71b89a
#
_entry.id   110b7f9eeb2d611427d52ed86b71b89a
#
_cell.length_a   1.000
_cell.length_b   1.000
_cell.length_c   1.000
_cell.angle_alpha   90.00
_cell.angle_beta   90.00
_cell.angle_gamma   90.00
#
_symmetry.space_group_name_H-M   'P 1'
#
loop_
_entity.id
_entity.type
_entity.pdbx_description
1 polymer ?
#
loop_
_entity_poly.entity_id
_entity_poly.type
_entity_poly.pdbx_seq_one_letter_code
_entity_poly.pdbx_strand_id
1 'polypeptide(L)'
;LTQNDPATRLPGVIAWMLAVLPFVLVALWLRSAGGVLQGLVDVGLLYLAIGARSLTEHAQAVSRPLATGDLDQARARVGWMVSRDTTQLDDSGVAKAATESVLENGNDAVFGALFWFFLLGGPGALLFRLANTLDAMWGYRTPRLRYFGWAAARIDDLLNFVPARLTALSYALCGFSSAATARALACWRAQAKAWDSPNAGPVMAAGAGALGVALG
;
A
#
# COMPACT_ATOMS: atom_id res chain seq x y z
N LEU A 1 2.62 23.33 25.09
CA LEU A 1 2.15 21.94 24.91
C LEU A 1 3.34 21.08 24.55
N THR A 2 3.67 20.10 25.40
CA THR A 2 4.78 19.17 25.18
C THR A 2 4.53 18.33 23.92
N GLN A 3 5.55 18.05 23.15
CA GLN A 3 5.47 17.34 21.85
C GLN A 3 4.81 15.94 21.89
N ASN A 4 4.46 15.41 23.05
CA ASN A 4 3.84 14.10 23.26
C ASN A 4 2.44 14.17 23.90
N ASP A 5 1.79 15.32 23.94
CA ASP A 5 0.47 15.45 24.54
C ASP A 5 -0.60 14.72 23.71
N PRO A 6 -1.32 13.72 24.29
CA PRO A 6 -2.43 13.03 23.61
C PRO A 6 -3.50 13.97 23.08
N ALA A 7 -3.71 15.14 23.70
CA ALA A 7 -4.66 16.15 23.25
C ALA A 7 -4.37 16.66 21.83
N THR A 8 -3.12 16.60 21.37
CA THR A 8 -2.74 17.04 20.01
C THR A 8 -3.06 16.00 18.94
N ARG A 9 -3.38 14.74 19.31
CA ARG A 9 -3.76 13.65 18.40
C ARG A 9 -5.27 13.50 18.24
N LEU A 10 -6.05 13.96 19.20
CA LEU A 10 -7.51 13.81 19.24
C LEU A 10 -8.21 14.36 17.99
N PRO A 11 -7.88 15.56 17.47
CA PRO A 11 -8.47 16.06 16.23
C PRO A 11 -8.28 15.13 15.04
N GLY A 12 -7.09 14.50 14.91
CA GLY A 12 -6.81 13.53 13.86
C GLY A 12 -7.63 12.24 14.00
N VAL A 13 -7.80 11.74 15.22
CA VAL A 13 -8.68 10.58 15.50
C VAL A 13 -10.12 10.89 15.11
N ILE A 14 -10.65 12.05 15.52
CA ILE A 14 -12.02 12.47 15.20
C ILE A 14 -12.17 12.64 13.69
N ALA A 15 -11.23 13.31 13.03
CA ALA A 15 -11.25 13.51 11.59
C ALA A 15 -11.23 12.16 10.84
N TRP A 16 -10.39 11.20 11.27
CA TRP A 16 -10.36 9.87 10.70
C TRP A 16 -11.71 9.15 10.86
N MET A 17 -12.29 9.17 12.07
CA MET A 17 -13.60 8.57 12.32
C MET A 17 -14.70 9.18 11.44
N LEU A 18 -14.73 10.50 11.32
CA LEU A 18 -15.72 11.20 10.49
C LEU A 18 -15.52 10.94 8.98
N ALA A 19 -14.29 10.73 8.55
CA ALA A 19 -13.97 10.46 7.15
C ALA A 19 -14.21 9.00 6.75
N VAL A 20 -14.21 8.04 7.69
CA VAL A 20 -14.29 6.61 7.37
C VAL A 20 -15.61 5.99 7.82
N LEU A 21 -15.98 6.19 9.10
CA LEU A 21 -17.11 5.46 9.70
C LEU A 21 -18.45 5.67 8.98
N PRO A 22 -18.85 6.90 8.56
CA PRO A 22 -20.13 7.09 7.89
C PRO A 22 -20.26 6.25 6.61
N PHE A 23 -19.19 6.18 5.81
CA PHE A 23 -19.19 5.41 4.57
C PHE A 23 -19.25 3.91 4.83
N VAL A 24 -18.49 3.42 5.83
CA VAL A 24 -18.51 2.01 6.21
C VAL A 24 -19.88 1.62 6.80
N LEU A 25 -20.48 2.47 7.63
CA LEU A 25 -21.81 2.23 8.21
C LEU A 25 -22.91 2.21 7.12
N VAL A 26 -22.86 3.13 6.15
CA VAL A 26 -23.76 3.11 5.00
C VAL A 26 -23.57 1.83 4.17
N ALA A 27 -22.33 1.41 3.93
CA ALA A 27 -22.05 0.19 3.21
C ALA A 27 -22.58 -1.06 3.94
N LEU A 28 -22.43 -1.12 5.26
CA LEU A 28 -22.98 -2.19 6.11
C LEU A 28 -24.52 -2.19 6.08
N TRP A 29 -25.13 -1.02 6.17
CA TRP A 29 -26.57 -0.86 6.09
C TRP A 29 -27.14 -1.32 4.73
N LEU A 30 -26.54 -0.89 3.60
CA LEU A 30 -26.92 -1.34 2.28
C LEU A 30 -26.77 -2.85 2.12
N ARG A 31 -25.67 -3.40 2.63
CA ARG A 31 -25.37 -4.84 2.60
C ARG A 31 -26.39 -5.65 3.42
N SER A 32 -26.96 -5.08 4.50
CA SER A 32 -27.91 -5.76 5.38
C SER A 32 -29.25 -6.10 4.70
N ALA A 33 -29.56 -5.49 3.55
CA ALA A 33 -30.74 -5.83 2.77
C ALA A 33 -30.68 -7.25 2.17
N GLY A 34 -29.51 -7.87 2.11
CA GLY A 34 -29.31 -9.25 1.67
C GLY A 34 -29.53 -9.47 0.16
N GLY A 35 -29.52 -10.71 -0.24
CA GLY A 35 -29.84 -11.15 -1.61
C GLY A 35 -28.97 -10.48 -2.69
N VAL A 36 -29.59 -10.09 -3.79
CA VAL A 36 -28.90 -9.48 -4.94
C VAL A 36 -28.25 -8.14 -4.58
N LEU A 37 -28.91 -7.32 -3.74
CA LEU A 37 -28.37 -6.03 -3.34
C LEU A 37 -27.08 -6.17 -2.55
N GLN A 38 -26.98 -7.14 -1.65
CA GLN A 38 -25.73 -7.45 -0.94
C GLN A 38 -24.60 -7.75 -1.94
N GLY A 39 -24.86 -8.61 -2.94
CA GLY A 39 -23.86 -8.96 -3.95
C GLY A 39 -23.41 -7.75 -4.77
N LEU A 40 -24.36 -6.89 -5.18
CA LEU A 40 -24.03 -5.66 -5.92
C LEU A 40 -23.19 -4.68 -5.09
N VAL A 41 -23.52 -4.51 -3.81
CA VAL A 41 -22.74 -3.68 -2.89
C VAL A 41 -21.32 -4.25 -2.71
N ASP A 42 -21.21 -5.55 -2.46
CA ASP A 42 -19.91 -6.20 -2.24
C ASP A 42 -19.01 -6.08 -3.49
N VAL A 43 -19.53 -6.39 -4.67
CA VAL A 43 -18.77 -6.31 -5.93
C VAL A 43 -18.43 -4.85 -6.28
N GLY A 44 -19.38 -3.92 -6.13
CA GLY A 44 -19.16 -2.51 -6.41
C GLY A 44 -18.09 -1.89 -5.51
N LEU A 45 -18.15 -2.18 -4.21
CA LEU A 45 -17.15 -1.68 -3.26
C LEU A 45 -15.77 -2.31 -3.47
N LEU A 46 -15.70 -3.60 -3.79
CA LEU A 46 -14.45 -4.26 -4.15
C LEU A 46 -13.84 -3.63 -5.42
N TYR A 47 -14.66 -3.41 -6.45
CA TYR A 47 -14.20 -2.77 -7.69
C TYR A 47 -13.59 -1.38 -7.44
N LEU A 48 -14.21 -0.58 -6.54
CA LEU A 48 -13.69 0.74 -6.17
C LEU A 48 -12.43 0.66 -5.29
N ALA A 49 -12.30 -0.40 -4.49
CA ALA A 49 -11.17 -0.57 -3.58
C ALA A 49 -9.90 -1.07 -4.28
N ILE A 50 -10.05 -1.91 -5.33
CA ILE A 50 -8.90 -2.51 -6.03
C ILE A 50 -8.27 -1.52 -7.00
N GLY A 51 -6.97 -1.27 -6.81
CA GLY A 51 -6.15 -0.40 -7.65
C GLY A 51 -5.28 -1.12 -8.68
N ALA A 52 -5.52 -2.40 -8.98
CA ALA A 52 -4.66 -3.23 -9.84
C ALA A 52 -4.45 -2.64 -11.25
N ARG A 53 -5.52 -2.12 -11.87
CA ARG A 53 -5.44 -1.48 -13.18
C ARG A 53 -4.55 -0.23 -13.14
N SER A 54 -4.81 0.67 -12.21
CA SER A 54 -4.04 1.91 -12.05
C SER A 54 -2.55 1.59 -11.77
N LEU A 55 -2.27 0.61 -10.90
CA LEU A 55 -0.90 0.16 -10.62
C LEU A 55 -0.19 -0.32 -11.89
N THR A 56 -0.87 -1.13 -12.70
CA THR A 56 -0.32 -1.63 -13.97
C THR A 56 -0.07 -0.49 -14.96
N GLU A 57 -1.01 0.43 -15.10
CA GLU A 57 -0.87 1.60 -15.99
C GLU A 57 0.31 2.49 -15.59
N HIS A 58 0.50 2.75 -14.29
CA HIS A 58 1.64 3.52 -13.78
C HIS A 58 2.97 2.80 -13.97
N ALA A 59 3.03 1.49 -13.68
CA ALA A 59 4.23 0.70 -13.92
C ALA A 59 4.63 0.68 -15.39
N GLN A 60 3.67 0.52 -16.30
CA GLN A 60 3.91 0.58 -17.75
C GLN A 60 4.32 1.97 -18.22
N ALA A 61 3.77 3.04 -17.62
CA ALA A 61 4.14 4.41 -17.95
C ALA A 61 5.60 4.73 -17.62
N VAL A 62 6.22 4.02 -16.65
CA VAL A 62 7.65 4.12 -16.34
C VAL A 62 8.46 3.18 -17.22
N SER A 63 8.06 1.90 -17.34
CA SER A 63 8.86 0.88 -18.00
C SER A 63 9.02 1.11 -19.51
N ARG A 64 8.00 1.68 -20.19
CA ARG A 64 8.07 1.95 -21.63
C ARG A 64 9.15 2.97 -22.01
N PRO A 65 9.16 4.21 -21.46
CA PRO A 65 10.22 5.16 -21.76
C PRO A 65 11.59 4.68 -21.31
N LEU A 66 11.69 3.99 -20.16
CA LEU A 66 12.95 3.40 -19.70
C LEU A 66 13.50 2.39 -20.71
N ALA A 67 12.66 1.54 -21.28
CA ALA A 67 13.06 0.54 -22.29
C ALA A 67 13.49 1.17 -23.63
N THR A 68 13.04 2.38 -23.95
CA THR A 68 13.43 3.12 -25.16
C THR A 68 14.59 4.11 -24.93
N GLY A 69 15.13 4.18 -23.70
CA GLY A 69 16.23 5.08 -23.33
C GLY A 69 15.81 6.53 -23.06
N ASP A 70 14.51 6.81 -22.96
CA ASP A 70 14.00 8.14 -22.59
C ASP A 70 13.95 8.27 -21.06
N LEU A 71 15.14 8.54 -20.48
CA LEU A 71 15.31 8.64 -19.04
C LEU A 71 14.55 9.81 -18.43
N ASP A 72 14.45 10.94 -19.14
CA ASP A 72 13.75 12.12 -18.61
C ASP A 72 12.25 11.87 -18.49
N GLN A 73 11.65 11.23 -19.47
CA GLN A 73 10.25 10.81 -19.38
C GLN A 73 10.05 9.74 -18.29
N ALA A 74 10.97 8.78 -18.16
CA ALA A 74 10.91 7.76 -17.13
C ALA A 74 10.98 8.37 -15.71
N ARG A 75 11.87 9.36 -15.48
CA ARG A 75 11.96 10.15 -14.22
C ARG A 75 10.65 10.87 -13.90
N ALA A 76 10.08 11.55 -14.90
CA ALA A 76 8.81 12.24 -14.73
C ALA A 76 7.67 11.28 -14.35
N ARG A 77 7.62 10.09 -14.95
CA ARG A 77 6.58 9.09 -14.67
C ARG A 77 6.76 8.40 -13.33
N VAL A 78 7.98 8.04 -12.94
CA VAL A 78 8.22 7.45 -11.61
C VAL A 78 7.95 8.45 -10.49
N GLY A 79 8.14 9.75 -10.72
CA GLY A 79 7.77 10.82 -9.77
C GLY A 79 6.28 10.87 -9.41
N TRP A 80 5.41 10.23 -10.20
CA TRP A 80 3.99 10.08 -9.84
C TRP A 80 3.72 8.90 -8.92
N MET A 81 4.69 8.00 -8.77
CA MET A 81 4.57 6.78 -7.97
C MET A 81 5.30 6.87 -6.63
N VAL A 82 6.23 7.82 -6.48
CA VAL A 82 7.07 7.96 -5.28
C VAL A 82 7.06 9.39 -4.77
N SER A 83 7.25 9.57 -3.46
CA SER A 83 7.26 10.89 -2.79
C SER A 83 8.65 11.55 -2.69
N ARG A 84 9.67 10.90 -3.26
CA ARG A 84 11.07 11.41 -3.28
C ARG A 84 11.39 12.13 -4.59
N ASP A 85 12.43 12.97 -4.58
CA ASP A 85 12.95 13.60 -5.80
C ASP A 85 13.50 12.55 -6.76
N THR A 86 13.04 12.58 -8.00
CA THR A 86 13.40 11.63 -9.05
C THR A 86 14.28 12.23 -10.13
N THR A 87 14.57 13.53 -10.07
CA THR A 87 15.26 14.29 -11.13
C THR A 87 16.70 13.85 -11.38
N GLN A 88 17.34 13.28 -10.36
CA GLN A 88 18.74 12.84 -10.41
C GLN A 88 18.92 11.32 -10.50
N LEU A 89 17.81 10.55 -10.58
CA LEU A 89 17.90 9.10 -10.69
C LEU A 89 18.47 8.69 -12.05
N ASP A 90 19.41 7.75 -12.05
CA ASP A 90 19.83 7.04 -13.27
C ASP A 90 18.82 5.95 -13.64
N ASP A 91 19.04 5.24 -14.75
CA ASP A 91 18.17 4.16 -15.22
C ASP A 91 17.92 3.12 -14.13
N SER A 92 18.96 2.72 -13.39
CA SER A 92 18.86 1.77 -12.30
C SER A 92 18.04 2.32 -11.13
N GLY A 93 18.25 3.58 -10.78
CA GLY A 93 17.49 4.29 -9.74
C GLY A 93 16.00 4.39 -10.05
N VAL A 94 15.66 4.71 -11.30
CA VAL A 94 14.26 4.75 -11.78
C VAL A 94 13.63 3.35 -11.73
N ALA A 95 14.34 2.32 -12.22
CA ALA A 95 13.86 0.94 -12.19
C ALA A 95 13.62 0.45 -10.75
N LYS A 96 14.56 0.73 -9.83
CA LYS A 96 14.42 0.41 -8.40
C LYS A 96 13.20 1.11 -7.78
N ALA A 97 13.08 2.42 -7.97
CA ALA A 97 11.98 3.21 -7.42
C ALA A 97 10.61 2.72 -7.93
N ALA A 98 10.50 2.40 -9.21
CA ALA A 98 9.29 1.82 -9.79
C ALA A 98 8.99 0.43 -9.22
N THR A 99 10.00 -0.43 -9.09
CA THR A 99 9.84 -1.77 -8.52
C THR A 99 9.41 -1.73 -7.06
N GLU A 100 10.02 -0.87 -6.25
CA GLU A 100 9.63 -0.62 -4.87
C GLU A 100 8.16 -0.22 -4.78
N SER A 101 7.75 0.78 -5.55
CA SER A 101 6.38 1.26 -5.57
C SER A 101 5.37 0.19 -6.02
N VAL A 102 5.73 -0.63 -7.02
CA VAL A 102 4.86 -1.73 -7.49
C VAL A 102 4.71 -2.82 -6.43
N LEU A 103 5.78 -3.20 -5.75
CA LEU A 103 5.73 -4.20 -4.69
C LEU A 103 4.87 -3.72 -3.50
N GLU A 104 5.09 -2.49 -3.04
CA GLU A 104 4.34 -1.89 -1.94
C GLU A 104 2.86 -1.74 -2.29
N ASN A 105 2.54 -1.11 -3.43
CA ASN A 105 1.17 -0.92 -3.87
C ASN A 105 0.50 -2.24 -4.29
N GLY A 106 1.24 -3.28 -4.63
CA GLY A 106 0.72 -4.64 -4.79
C GLY A 106 0.05 -5.14 -3.50
N ASN A 107 0.64 -4.84 -2.34
CA ASN A 107 -0.01 -5.06 -1.06
C ASN A 107 -1.18 -4.08 -0.84
N ASP A 108 -0.92 -2.78 -0.90
CA ASP A 108 -1.84 -1.73 -0.45
C ASP A 108 -3.03 -1.54 -1.38
N ALA A 109 -2.85 -1.70 -2.68
CA ALA A 109 -3.90 -1.50 -3.66
C ALA A 109 -4.60 -2.80 -4.11
N VAL A 110 -4.06 -3.98 -3.78
CA VAL A 110 -4.63 -5.25 -4.24
C VAL A 110 -4.83 -6.24 -3.09
N PHE A 111 -3.74 -6.76 -2.51
CA PHE A 111 -3.84 -7.85 -1.52
C PHE A 111 -4.57 -7.43 -0.24
N GLY A 112 -4.31 -6.24 0.27
CA GLY A 112 -4.98 -5.73 1.46
C GLY A 112 -6.49 -5.57 1.25
N ALA A 113 -6.89 -5.01 0.11
CA ALA A 113 -8.31 -4.88 -0.24
C ALA A 113 -8.99 -6.24 -0.38
N LEU A 114 -8.35 -7.22 -1.04
CA LEU A 114 -8.85 -8.59 -1.18
C LEU A 114 -8.94 -9.31 0.17
N PHE A 115 -7.94 -9.16 1.04
CA PHE A 115 -7.95 -9.76 2.37
C PHE A 115 -9.14 -9.28 3.21
N TRP A 116 -9.35 -7.97 3.27
CA TRP A 116 -10.45 -7.40 4.04
C TRP A 116 -11.81 -7.65 3.40
N PHE A 117 -11.87 -7.75 2.07
CA PHE A 117 -13.06 -8.22 1.37
C PHE A 117 -13.41 -9.66 1.75
N PHE A 118 -12.43 -10.55 1.78
CA PHE A 118 -12.65 -11.96 2.14
C PHE A 118 -13.21 -12.10 3.57
N LEU A 119 -12.76 -11.27 4.51
CA LEU A 119 -13.21 -11.34 5.91
C LEU A 119 -14.55 -10.64 6.15
N LEU A 120 -14.79 -9.48 5.54
CA LEU A 120 -15.90 -8.58 5.89
C LEU A 120 -16.76 -8.16 4.69
N GLY A 121 -16.50 -8.71 3.50
CA GLY A 121 -17.18 -8.30 2.26
C GLY A 121 -16.78 -6.91 1.78
N GLY A 122 -17.63 -6.29 0.96
CA GLY A 122 -17.41 -4.96 0.41
C GLY A 122 -17.11 -3.88 1.45
N PRO A 123 -17.81 -3.81 2.59
CA PRO A 123 -17.50 -2.85 3.66
C PRO A 123 -16.09 -2.99 4.23
N GLY A 124 -15.53 -4.22 4.28
CA GLY A 124 -14.15 -4.46 4.70
C GLY A 124 -13.13 -3.92 3.69
N ALA A 125 -13.36 -4.16 2.40
CA ALA A 125 -12.53 -3.59 1.35
C ALA A 125 -12.57 -2.05 1.34
N LEU A 126 -13.76 -1.46 1.55
CA LEU A 126 -13.93 -0.01 1.66
C LEU A 126 -13.19 0.55 2.87
N LEU A 127 -13.35 -0.06 4.05
CA LEU A 127 -12.64 0.35 5.27
C LEU A 127 -11.13 0.40 5.05
N PHE A 128 -10.57 -0.69 4.51
CA PHE A 128 -9.14 -0.79 4.22
C PHE A 128 -8.70 0.29 3.23
N ARG A 129 -9.42 0.46 2.12
CA ARG A 129 -9.09 1.45 1.09
C ARG A 129 -9.12 2.88 1.62
N LEU A 130 -10.13 3.24 2.41
CA LEU A 130 -10.22 4.56 3.02
C LEU A 130 -9.09 4.79 4.04
N ALA A 131 -8.79 3.80 4.89
CA ALA A 131 -7.70 3.90 5.86
C ALA A 131 -6.35 4.11 5.16
N ASN A 132 -6.03 3.30 4.16
CA ASN A 132 -4.81 3.41 3.37
C ASN A 132 -4.72 4.75 2.62
N THR A 133 -5.84 5.24 2.06
CA THR A 133 -5.88 6.56 1.41
C THR A 133 -5.61 7.69 2.41
N LEU A 134 -6.19 7.62 3.61
CA LEU A 134 -5.95 8.64 4.64
C LEU A 134 -4.53 8.60 5.18
N ASP A 135 -3.90 7.43 5.28
CA ASP A 135 -2.48 7.34 5.62
C ASP A 135 -1.62 7.99 4.53
N ALA A 136 -1.86 7.67 3.26
CA ALA A 136 -1.15 8.29 2.14
C ALA A 136 -1.29 9.83 2.10
N MET A 137 -2.40 10.38 2.62
CA MET A 137 -2.64 11.83 2.67
C MET A 137 -2.14 12.49 3.96
N TRP A 138 -2.25 11.82 5.11
CA TRP A 138 -2.03 12.41 6.43
C TRP A 138 -0.87 11.78 7.20
N GLY A 139 -0.39 10.60 6.82
CA GLY A 139 0.66 9.84 7.53
C GLY A 139 2.05 10.47 7.52
N TYR A 140 2.25 11.53 6.73
CA TYR A 140 3.55 12.21 6.63
C TYR A 140 3.96 12.86 7.96
N ARG A 141 5.24 12.69 8.35
CA ARG A 141 5.83 13.26 9.58
C ARG A 141 6.24 14.72 9.44
N THR A 142 5.47 15.52 8.67
CA THR A 142 5.68 16.96 8.59
C THR A 142 5.24 17.64 9.90
N PRO A 143 5.74 18.85 10.23
CA PRO A 143 5.31 19.59 11.43
C PRO A 143 3.79 19.74 11.55
N ARG A 144 3.09 19.89 10.41
CA ARG A 144 1.63 20.04 10.34
C ARG A 144 0.89 18.73 10.60
N LEU A 145 1.37 17.60 10.07
CA LEU A 145 0.65 16.32 10.06
C LEU A 145 1.11 15.32 11.11
N ARG A 146 2.28 15.54 11.73
CA ARG A 146 2.91 14.61 12.69
C ARG A 146 1.97 14.09 13.79
N TYR A 147 1.10 14.94 14.31
CA TYR A 147 0.14 14.58 15.34
C TYR A 147 -1.24 14.29 14.78
N PHE A 148 -1.68 15.09 13.81
CA PHE A 148 -2.97 14.92 13.15
C PHE A 148 -3.04 13.58 12.40
N GLY A 149 -2.02 13.24 11.61
CA GLY A 149 -1.97 12.01 10.82
C GLY A 149 -1.61 10.75 11.62
N TRP A 150 -1.28 10.89 12.92
CA TRP A 150 -0.88 9.76 13.75
C TRP A 150 -1.90 8.62 13.75
N ALA A 151 -3.19 8.93 13.85
CA ALA A 151 -4.24 7.92 13.85
C ALA A 151 -4.34 7.20 12.51
N ALA A 152 -4.29 7.93 11.39
CA ALA A 152 -4.31 7.36 10.04
C ALA A 152 -3.16 6.36 9.86
N ALA A 153 -1.93 6.77 10.19
CA ALA A 153 -0.75 5.91 10.08
C ALA A 153 -0.85 4.65 10.96
N ARG A 154 -1.33 4.78 12.20
CA ARG A 154 -1.43 3.63 13.11
C ARG A 154 -2.55 2.66 12.76
N ILE A 155 -3.67 3.17 12.27
CA ILE A 155 -4.79 2.32 11.84
C ILE A 155 -4.40 1.59 10.55
N ASP A 156 -3.76 2.27 9.61
CA ASP A 156 -3.24 1.64 8.39
C ASP A 156 -2.20 0.56 8.72
N ASP A 157 -1.22 0.86 9.58
CA ASP A 157 -0.23 -0.10 10.07
C ASP A 157 -0.89 -1.37 10.63
N LEU A 158 -1.97 -1.21 11.41
CA LEU A 158 -2.71 -2.32 12.01
C LEU A 158 -3.48 -3.13 10.96
N LEU A 159 -4.19 -2.45 10.06
CA LEU A 159 -4.98 -3.11 9.03
C LEU A 159 -4.09 -3.82 7.99
N ASN A 160 -2.90 -3.30 7.73
CA ASN A 160 -1.90 -3.89 6.85
C ASN A 160 -1.07 -5.01 7.49
N PHE A 161 -1.11 -5.17 8.80
CA PHE A 161 -0.19 -6.10 9.49
C PHE A 161 -0.26 -7.52 8.97
N VAL A 162 -1.44 -8.10 8.83
CA VAL A 162 -1.63 -9.47 8.30
C VAL A 162 -1.50 -9.49 6.77
N PRO A 163 -2.21 -8.62 6.01
CA PRO A 163 -2.09 -8.59 4.56
C PRO A 163 -0.64 -8.53 4.06
N ALA A 164 0.20 -7.65 4.63
CA ALA A 164 1.58 -7.49 4.21
C ALA A 164 2.42 -8.78 4.38
N ARG A 165 2.18 -9.57 5.44
CA ARG A 165 2.87 -10.86 5.63
C ARG A 165 2.40 -11.91 4.63
N LEU A 166 1.12 -11.94 4.33
CA LEU A 166 0.57 -12.85 3.31
C LEU A 166 1.06 -12.45 1.91
N THR A 167 1.12 -11.15 1.60
CA THR A 167 1.68 -10.64 0.35
C THR A 167 3.16 -11.00 0.23
N ALA A 168 3.96 -10.79 1.27
CA ALA A 168 5.37 -11.16 1.29
C ALA A 168 5.57 -12.67 1.07
N LEU A 169 4.74 -13.51 1.70
CA LEU A 169 4.76 -14.96 1.47
C LEU A 169 4.38 -15.30 0.03
N SER A 170 3.34 -14.66 -0.51
CA SER A 170 2.92 -14.85 -1.91
C SER A 170 4.05 -14.47 -2.88
N TYR A 171 4.72 -13.34 -2.67
CA TYR A 171 5.87 -12.95 -3.49
C TYR A 171 7.01 -13.96 -3.40
N ALA A 172 7.31 -14.47 -2.20
CA ALA A 172 8.34 -15.50 -2.04
C ALA A 172 7.99 -16.77 -2.83
N LEU A 173 6.73 -17.20 -2.80
CA LEU A 173 6.27 -18.39 -3.53
C LEU A 173 6.23 -18.16 -5.06
N CYS A 174 5.96 -16.94 -5.51
CA CYS A 174 5.95 -16.58 -6.93
C CYS A 174 7.36 -16.51 -7.58
N GLY A 175 8.43 -16.73 -6.83
CA GLY A 175 9.80 -16.79 -7.37
C GLY A 175 10.06 -17.94 -8.36
N PHE A 176 9.08 -18.82 -8.58
CA PHE A 176 9.08 -19.94 -9.54
C PHE A 176 10.23 -20.97 -9.39
N SER A 177 11.01 -20.89 -8.30
CA SER A 177 12.02 -21.89 -7.96
C SER A 177 12.26 -21.96 -6.45
N SER A 178 12.68 -23.13 -5.95
CA SER A 178 13.01 -23.30 -4.53
C SER A 178 14.15 -22.36 -4.09
N ALA A 179 15.10 -22.08 -4.97
CA ALA A 179 16.20 -21.17 -4.71
C ALA A 179 15.73 -19.71 -4.58
N ALA A 180 14.82 -19.27 -5.45
CA ALA A 180 14.23 -17.92 -5.37
C ALA A 180 13.36 -17.76 -4.12
N THR A 181 12.54 -18.77 -3.79
CA THR A 181 11.75 -18.79 -2.54
C THR A 181 12.66 -18.72 -1.31
N ALA A 182 13.72 -19.53 -1.26
CA ALA A 182 14.67 -19.52 -0.13
C ALA A 182 15.36 -18.15 0.00
N ARG A 183 15.78 -17.53 -1.11
CA ARG A 183 16.38 -16.18 -1.15
C ARG A 183 15.38 -15.13 -0.66
N ALA A 184 14.13 -15.16 -1.12
CA ALA A 184 13.09 -14.23 -0.71
C ALA A 184 12.85 -14.30 0.81
N LEU A 185 12.73 -15.49 1.39
CA LEU A 185 12.56 -15.69 2.82
C LEU A 185 13.79 -15.26 3.62
N ALA A 186 15.01 -15.47 3.09
CA ALA A 186 16.23 -14.99 3.70
C ALA A 186 16.31 -13.46 3.71
N CYS A 187 16.00 -12.80 2.58
CA CYS A 187 15.92 -11.35 2.48
C CYS A 187 14.88 -10.78 3.45
N TRP A 188 13.67 -11.36 3.51
CA TRP A 188 12.65 -10.94 4.45
C TRP A 188 13.16 -10.96 5.90
N ARG A 189 13.76 -12.07 6.35
CA ARG A 189 14.28 -12.20 7.72
C ARG A 189 15.40 -11.22 8.05
N ALA A 190 16.29 -10.97 7.08
CA ALA A 190 17.48 -10.15 7.29
C ALA A 190 17.21 -8.65 7.14
N GLN A 191 16.36 -8.25 6.18
CA GLN A 191 16.29 -6.87 5.69
C GLN A 191 14.98 -6.15 6.06
N ALA A 192 13.88 -6.87 6.38
CA ALA A 192 12.59 -6.23 6.60
C ALA A 192 12.60 -5.15 7.69
N LYS A 193 13.46 -5.29 8.71
CA LYS A 193 13.59 -4.32 9.82
C LYS A 193 14.35 -3.04 9.44
N ALA A 194 15.02 -3.01 8.30
CA ALA A 194 15.74 -1.82 7.82
C ALA A 194 14.79 -0.77 7.21
N TRP A 195 13.55 -1.15 6.91
CA TRP A 195 12.53 -0.26 6.36
C TRP A 195 11.74 0.44 7.47
N ASP A 196 11.38 1.70 7.21
CA ASP A 196 10.66 2.54 8.18
C ASP A 196 9.25 2.02 8.52
N SER A 197 8.57 1.43 7.53
CA SER A 197 7.25 0.83 7.72
C SER A 197 7.35 -0.64 8.15
N PRO A 198 6.63 -1.05 9.21
CA PRO A 198 6.61 -2.44 9.66
C PRO A 198 5.93 -3.39 8.67
N ASN A 199 5.22 -2.85 7.69
CA ASN A 199 4.47 -3.58 6.67
C ASN A 199 5.15 -3.55 5.30
N ALA A 200 5.69 -2.42 4.87
CA ALA A 200 6.46 -2.33 3.64
C ALA A 200 7.73 -3.19 3.67
N GLY A 201 8.42 -3.24 4.82
CA GLY A 201 9.65 -4.02 4.96
C GLY A 201 9.54 -5.49 4.56
N PRO A 202 8.61 -6.28 5.11
CA PRO A 202 8.35 -7.65 4.69
C PRO A 202 8.07 -7.79 3.19
N VAL A 203 7.19 -6.92 2.65
CA VAL A 203 6.76 -6.95 1.24
C VAL A 203 7.92 -6.65 0.30
N MET A 204 8.66 -5.57 0.58
CA MET A 204 9.81 -5.13 -0.21
C MET A 204 10.94 -6.16 -0.20
N ALA A 205 11.33 -6.61 1.00
CA ALA A 205 12.45 -7.55 1.13
C ALA A 205 12.14 -8.92 0.50
N ALA A 206 10.92 -9.43 0.68
CA ALA A 206 10.51 -10.68 0.04
C ALA A 206 10.43 -10.54 -1.48
N GLY A 207 9.82 -9.45 -1.98
CA GLY A 207 9.72 -9.18 -3.41
C GLY A 207 11.09 -9.02 -4.09
N ALA A 208 11.99 -8.24 -3.49
CA ALA A 208 13.36 -8.07 -3.97
C ALA A 208 14.10 -9.41 -4.03
N GLY A 209 14.01 -10.21 -2.97
CA GLY A 209 14.60 -11.54 -2.91
C GLY A 209 14.02 -12.50 -3.95
N ALA A 210 12.71 -12.47 -4.20
CA ALA A 210 12.07 -13.29 -5.24
C ALA A 210 12.56 -12.91 -6.65
N LEU A 211 12.65 -11.62 -6.93
CA LEU A 211 13.14 -11.08 -8.22
C LEU A 211 14.66 -11.20 -8.38
N GLY A 212 15.41 -11.35 -7.28
CA GLY A 212 16.88 -11.38 -7.31
C GLY A 212 17.50 -10.00 -7.57
N VAL A 213 16.84 -8.93 -7.11
CA VAL A 213 17.29 -7.54 -7.26
C VAL A 213 17.62 -6.92 -5.91
N ALA A 214 18.47 -5.89 -5.91
CA ALA A 214 18.76 -5.07 -4.74
C ALA A 214 17.87 -3.82 -4.78
N LEU A 215 17.09 -3.61 -3.71
CA LEU A 215 16.25 -2.44 -3.47
C LEU A 215 16.76 -1.68 -2.25
N GLY A 216 16.41 -0.38 -2.12
CA GLY A 216 16.86 0.49 -1.04
C GLY A 216 17.98 1.42 -1.45
#